data_6359acc72c20f1baf2a68dd481b60e35
#
_entry.id   6359acc72c20f1baf2a68dd481b60e35
#
_cell.length_a   1.000
_cell.length_b   1.000
_cell.length_c   1.000
_cell.angle_alpha   90.00
_cell.angle_beta   90.00
_cell.angle_gamma   90.00
#
_symmetry.space_group_name_H-M   'P 1'
#
loop_
_entity.id
_entity.type
_entity.pdbx_description
1 polymer ?
#
loop_
_entity_poly.entity_id
_entity_poly.type
_entity_poly.pdbx_seq_one_letter_code
_entity_poly.pdbx_strand_id
1 'polypeptide(L)'
;MRFNVILRYVGAVMLCLSAFMAVSAGISLVSNDAGFYPLLLSALLTLLLGAFPMIFVSKADSITTKEGFMIVVGSWVLSCVVGMFPYLIWGGEFTLVNAWFESVSGFTTTGASILTDIEALPQGLLFWRSATNWIGGVGVVMFALLILPSLGTNKMALSGIELSSLAKDNYRYRTQMVVKILLTIYIGLTIITTLLLKVSGMRWFDAVNHAMSACATGGFSTKNASVGFYDSPLIEWILIVIMFISSLHYGLIYSTFTRKANNIFRSEVVRVYAAIIVGATLLIGASLYFSDTYENIFTSLRQSAFQVVSLITTTGFATANTNLWTPFAIVILIILSIICGCAGSTSGGAKVDRVLLYGKVLKARLRGQQHPNAIIRIRLDGILQEDRQVNTVTLFLTTYFVLILLGTLSSALFGMDLLSAFSSSVAFIGNVGPGFGAVGSLDNYAELPSILKIQGSILMLMGRLEIFGFIQFLFIRMWR
;
A
#
# COMPACT_ATOMS: atom_id res chain seq x y z
N MET A 1 2.90 16.83 -26.37
CA MET A 1 2.52 16.67 -24.96
C MET A 1 2.12 18.02 -24.40
N ARG A 2 0.90 18.15 -23.92
CA ARG A 2 0.33 19.44 -23.47
C ARG A 2 0.49 19.57 -21.96
N PHE A 3 1.56 20.21 -21.50
CA PHE A 3 1.85 20.37 -20.05
C PHE A 3 0.71 21.09 -19.30
N ASN A 4 0.04 22.05 -19.94
CA ASN A 4 -1.08 22.77 -19.33
C ASN A 4 -2.21 21.80 -18.93
N VAL A 5 -2.52 20.80 -19.78
CA VAL A 5 -3.53 19.78 -19.46
C VAL A 5 -3.12 18.96 -18.24
N ILE A 6 -1.86 18.54 -18.17
CA ILE A 6 -1.31 17.79 -17.03
C ILE A 6 -1.48 18.60 -15.75
N LEU A 7 -1.03 19.89 -15.77
CA LEU A 7 -1.12 20.77 -14.60
C LEU A 7 -2.56 20.94 -14.10
N ARG A 8 -3.55 21.04 -15.01
CA ARG A 8 -4.96 21.15 -14.60
C ARG A 8 -5.43 19.93 -13.80
N TYR A 9 -5.14 18.70 -14.26
CA TYR A 9 -5.60 17.50 -13.57
C TYR A 9 -4.83 17.25 -12.27
N VAL A 10 -3.53 17.57 -12.24
CA VAL A 10 -2.74 17.56 -11.01
C VAL A 10 -3.28 18.62 -10.03
N GLY A 11 -3.68 19.80 -10.51
CA GLY A 11 -4.33 20.83 -9.70
C GLY A 11 -5.59 20.34 -9.00
N ALA A 12 -6.41 19.54 -9.66
CA ALA A 12 -7.61 18.96 -9.03
C ALA A 12 -7.24 18.02 -7.85
N VAL A 13 -6.14 17.28 -7.96
CA VAL A 13 -5.62 16.45 -6.85
C VAL A 13 -5.15 17.32 -5.69
N MET A 14 -4.43 18.42 -5.98
CA MET A 14 -3.99 19.38 -4.97
C MET A 14 -5.16 19.99 -4.20
N LEU A 15 -6.27 20.32 -4.88
CA LEU A 15 -7.48 20.81 -4.21
C LEU A 15 -8.06 19.77 -3.24
N CYS A 16 -8.06 18.50 -3.62
CA CYS A 16 -8.49 17.43 -2.72
C CYS A 16 -7.59 17.34 -1.50
N LEU A 17 -6.26 17.40 -1.67
CA LEU A 17 -5.29 17.37 -0.57
C LEU A 17 -5.46 18.58 0.36
N SER A 18 -5.65 19.77 -0.21
CA SER A 18 -5.91 20.98 0.57
C SER A 18 -7.16 20.85 1.45
N ALA A 19 -8.23 20.22 0.94
CA ALA A 19 -9.44 19.97 1.73
C ALA A 19 -9.16 19.03 2.92
N PHE A 20 -8.38 17.98 2.75
CA PHE A 20 -7.98 17.10 3.87
C PHE A 20 -7.06 17.79 4.86
N MET A 21 -6.12 18.64 4.40
CA MET A 21 -5.30 19.47 5.29
C MET A 21 -6.17 20.46 6.09
N ALA A 22 -7.18 21.06 5.47
CA ALA A 22 -8.13 21.95 6.15
C ALA A 22 -8.95 21.21 7.22
N VAL A 23 -9.38 19.96 6.95
CA VAL A 23 -10.03 19.11 7.96
C VAL A 23 -9.06 18.82 9.11
N SER A 24 -7.80 18.49 8.80
CA SER A 24 -6.74 18.26 9.80
C SER A 24 -6.51 19.50 10.68
N ALA A 25 -6.48 20.71 10.06
CA ALA A 25 -6.40 21.97 10.78
C ALA A 25 -7.62 22.20 11.69
N GLY A 26 -8.83 21.87 11.21
CA GLY A 26 -10.05 21.90 12.02
C GLY A 26 -9.98 20.99 13.25
N ILE A 27 -9.42 19.78 13.11
CA ILE A 27 -9.19 18.88 14.25
C ILE A 27 -8.22 19.50 15.26
N SER A 28 -7.08 20.05 14.79
CA SER A 28 -6.14 20.76 15.66
C SER A 28 -6.78 21.95 16.40
N LEU A 29 -7.66 22.69 15.71
CA LEU A 29 -8.37 23.80 16.30
C LEU A 29 -9.30 23.35 17.45
N VAL A 30 -10.07 22.27 17.22
CA VAL A 30 -10.98 21.71 18.21
C VAL A 30 -10.21 21.11 19.40
N SER A 31 -9.06 20.52 19.13
CA SER A 31 -8.18 19.93 20.16
C SER A 31 -7.33 20.96 20.92
N ASN A 32 -7.35 22.23 20.49
CA ASN A 32 -6.52 23.31 21.02
C ASN A 32 -5.02 22.98 21.02
N ASP A 33 -4.54 22.30 19.97
CA ASP A 33 -3.13 21.93 19.84
C ASP A 33 -2.36 22.87 18.88
N ALA A 34 -1.03 22.81 18.93
CA ALA A 34 -0.16 23.70 18.14
C ALA A 34 -0.10 23.35 16.64
N GLY A 35 -0.73 22.26 16.19
CA GLY A 35 -0.73 21.81 14.79
C GLY A 35 -1.60 22.68 13.86
N PHE A 36 -2.44 23.57 14.41
CA PHE A 36 -3.37 24.38 13.62
C PHE A 36 -2.68 25.23 12.55
N TYR A 37 -1.69 26.04 12.94
CA TYR A 37 -1.00 26.95 12.01
C TYR A 37 -0.23 26.22 10.89
N PRO A 38 0.60 25.20 11.18
CA PRO A 38 1.26 24.40 10.14
C PRO A 38 0.30 23.80 9.11
N LEU A 39 -0.81 23.24 9.59
CA LEU A 39 -1.81 22.61 8.73
C LEU A 39 -2.59 23.64 7.91
N LEU A 40 -3.02 24.75 8.52
CA LEU A 40 -3.75 25.81 7.81
C LEU A 40 -2.90 26.45 6.73
N LEU A 41 -1.64 26.80 7.05
CA LEU A 41 -0.74 27.39 6.04
C LEU A 41 -0.46 26.41 4.91
N SER A 42 -0.24 25.15 5.21
CA SER A 42 -0.08 24.09 4.19
C SER A 42 -1.32 23.94 3.32
N ALA A 43 -2.51 23.97 3.93
CA ALA A 43 -3.78 23.91 3.21
C ALA A 43 -3.94 25.09 2.23
N LEU A 44 -3.62 26.32 2.67
CA LEU A 44 -3.71 27.53 1.83
C LEU A 44 -2.69 27.48 0.68
N LEU A 45 -1.44 27.12 0.94
CA LEU A 45 -0.42 26.99 -0.09
C LEU A 45 -0.83 25.94 -1.14
N THR A 46 -1.32 24.79 -0.68
CA THR A 46 -1.80 23.70 -1.57
C THR A 46 -3.03 24.11 -2.34
N LEU A 47 -3.95 24.86 -1.72
CA LEU A 47 -5.13 25.43 -2.38
C LEU A 47 -4.71 26.36 -3.54
N LEU A 48 -3.77 27.26 -3.30
CA LEU A 48 -3.27 28.18 -4.33
C LEU A 48 -2.61 27.43 -5.49
N LEU A 49 -1.75 26.45 -5.18
CA LEU A 49 -1.09 25.60 -6.19
C LEU A 49 -2.10 24.81 -7.03
N GLY A 50 -3.19 24.35 -6.42
CA GLY A 50 -4.24 23.60 -7.11
C GLY A 50 -5.23 24.48 -7.88
N ALA A 51 -5.63 25.62 -7.31
CA ALA A 51 -6.61 26.51 -7.91
C ALA A 51 -6.06 27.22 -9.17
N PHE A 52 -4.79 27.61 -9.18
CA PHE A 52 -4.17 28.31 -10.28
C PHE A 52 -4.35 27.57 -11.63
N PRO A 53 -3.92 26.29 -11.80
CA PRO A 53 -4.12 25.59 -13.05
C PRO A 53 -5.60 25.31 -13.36
N MET A 54 -6.44 25.19 -12.35
CA MET A 54 -7.88 24.96 -12.56
C MET A 54 -8.59 26.18 -13.15
N ILE A 55 -8.15 27.39 -12.78
CA ILE A 55 -8.73 28.67 -13.25
C ILE A 55 -8.16 29.03 -14.63
N PHE A 56 -6.83 28.97 -14.80
CA PHE A 56 -6.16 29.51 -15.99
C PHE A 56 -5.99 28.54 -17.15
N VAL A 57 -6.18 27.23 -16.93
CA VAL A 57 -6.06 26.22 -18.00
C VAL A 57 -7.44 25.71 -18.39
N SER A 58 -7.78 25.77 -19.68
CA SER A 58 -9.04 25.22 -20.20
C SER A 58 -9.09 23.69 -20.10
N LYS A 59 -10.31 23.14 -19.98
CA LYS A 59 -10.54 21.70 -19.98
C LYS A 59 -10.20 21.14 -21.36
N ALA A 60 -9.47 20.03 -21.41
CA ALA A 60 -9.17 19.34 -22.65
C ALA A 60 -10.30 18.36 -23.02
N ASP A 61 -10.67 18.31 -24.30
CA ASP A 61 -11.69 17.38 -24.81
C ASP A 61 -11.24 15.93 -24.79
N SER A 62 -9.93 15.70 -24.93
CA SER A 62 -9.33 14.38 -24.92
C SER A 62 -7.93 14.40 -24.26
N ILE A 63 -7.58 13.33 -23.60
CA ILE A 63 -6.26 13.12 -22.98
C ILE A 63 -5.58 11.96 -23.71
N THR A 64 -4.34 12.16 -24.14
CA THR A 64 -3.52 11.11 -24.75
C THR A 64 -3.01 10.13 -23.67
N THR A 65 -2.64 8.91 -24.08
CA THR A 65 -2.08 7.89 -23.17
C THR A 65 -0.83 8.42 -22.43
N LYS A 66 0.04 9.15 -23.13
CA LYS A 66 1.24 9.78 -22.55
C LYS A 66 0.89 10.83 -21.51
N GLU A 67 -0.09 11.68 -21.80
CA GLU A 67 -0.57 12.72 -20.86
C GLU A 67 -1.22 12.08 -19.64
N GLY A 68 -2.05 11.05 -19.84
CA GLY A 68 -2.67 10.31 -18.75
C GLY A 68 -1.64 9.67 -17.80
N PHE A 69 -0.63 9.06 -18.38
CA PHE A 69 0.47 8.48 -17.60
C PHE A 69 1.23 9.54 -16.77
N MET A 70 1.56 10.70 -17.40
CA MET A 70 2.21 11.82 -16.69
C MET A 70 1.32 12.43 -15.60
N ILE A 71 0.01 12.48 -15.80
CA ILE A 71 -0.93 12.94 -14.77
C ILE A 71 -0.87 12.01 -13.56
N VAL A 72 -0.90 10.67 -13.76
CA VAL A 72 -0.84 9.71 -12.65
C VAL A 72 0.46 9.86 -11.87
N VAL A 73 1.60 9.65 -12.52
CA VAL A 73 2.90 9.65 -11.82
C VAL A 73 3.23 11.04 -11.26
N GLY A 74 2.95 12.09 -12.03
CA GLY A 74 3.14 13.47 -11.58
C GLY A 74 2.26 13.83 -10.38
N SER A 75 1.01 13.38 -10.35
CA SER A 75 0.13 13.57 -9.18
C SER A 75 0.68 12.88 -7.94
N TRP A 76 1.20 11.66 -8.06
CA TRP A 76 1.81 10.94 -6.95
C TRP A 76 3.02 11.68 -6.38
N VAL A 77 3.99 12.03 -7.23
CA VAL A 77 5.20 12.74 -6.79
C VAL A 77 4.85 14.10 -6.17
N LEU A 78 3.97 14.87 -6.81
CA LEU A 78 3.55 16.18 -6.29
C LEU A 78 2.69 16.06 -5.02
N SER A 79 1.89 15.00 -4.86
CA SER A 79 1.19 14.74 -3.60
C SER A 79 2.16 14.50 -2.45
N CYS A 80 3.25 13.74 -2.69
CA CYS A 80 4.29 13.55 -1.70
C CYS A 80 5.03 14.87 -1.36
N VAL A 81 5.33 15.70 -2.37
CA VAL A 81 5.97 17.02 -2.16
C VAL A 81 5.07 17.95 -1.35
N VAL A 82 3.80 18.06 -1.72
CA VAL A 82 2.86 18.93 -1.01
C VAL A 82 2.52 18.35 0.36
N GLY A 83 2.41 17.03 0.46
CA GLY A 83 2.10 16.33 1.70
C GLY A 83 3.14 16.47 2.80
N MET A 84 4.39 16.83 2.45
CA MET A 84 5.42 17.10 3.46
C MET A 84 5.32 18.49 4.08
N PHE A 85 4.54 19.45 3.50
CA PHE A 85 4.47 20.84 4.00
C PHE A 85 4.02 20.93 5.46
N PRO A 86 2.96 20.23 5.93
CA PRO A 86 2.58 20.27 7.33
C PRO A 86 3.72 19.85 8.27
N TYR A 87 4.49 18.86 7.90
CA TYR A 87 5.62 18.37 8.68
C TYR A 87 6.79 19.36 8.70
N LEU A 88 7.14 19.93 7.53
CA LEU A 88 8.21 20.91 7.42
C LEU A 88 7.92 22.19 8.21
N ILE A 89 6.66 22.67 8.17
CA ILE A 89 6.26 23.90 8.90
C ILE A 89 6.17 23.62 10.39
N TRP A 90 5.80 22.39 10.79
CA TRP A 90 5.85 21.97 12.20
C TRP A 90 7.27 21.93 12.74
N GLY A 91 8.24 21.43 11.98
CA GLY A 91 9.65 21.33 12.37
C GLY A 91 9.96 20.16 13.31
N GLY A 92 10.80 20.37 14.33
CA GLY A 92 11.24 19.31 15.22
C GLY A 92 12.04 18.22 14.51
N GLU A 93 11.63 16.95 14.60
CA GLU A 93 12.28 15.82 13.93
C GLU A 93 12.14 15.85 12.40
N PHE A 94 11.24 16.67 11.85
CA PHE A 94 10.96 16.77 10.43
C PHE A 94 11.92 17.69 9.67
N THR A 95 13.17 17.25 9.52
CA THR A 95 14.07 17.83 8.52
C THR A 95 13.49 17.65 7.12
N LEU A 96 14.03 18.30 6.09
CA LEU A 96 13.56 18.17 4.71
C LEU A 96 13.48 16.69 4.26
N VAL A 97 14.51 15.89 4.56
CA VAL A 97 14.57 14.47 4.20
C VAL A 97 13.59 13.64 5.02
N ASN A 98 13.46 13.92 6.30
CA ASN A 98 12.53 13.22 7.18
C ASN A 98 11.07 13.52 6.80
N ALA A 99 10.71 14.77 6.56
CA ALA A 99 9.38 15.18 6.11
C ALA A 99 9.02 14.55 4.74
N TRP A 100 10.00 14.49 3.82
CA TRP A 100 9.84 13.79 2.55
C TRP A 100 9.58 12.30 2.75
N PHE A 101 10.41 11.62 3.56
CA PHE A 101 10.27 10.20 3.85
C PHE A 101 8.90 9.86 4.46
N GLU A 102 8.48 10.61 5.49
CA GLU A 102 7.18 10.42 6.16
C GLU A 102 6.01 10.64 5.19
N SER A 103 6.09 11.68 4.35
CA SER A 103 5.07 11.98 3.33
C SER A 103 5.00 10.88 2.27
N VAL A 104 6.15 10.44 1.74
CA VAL A 104 6.18 9.33 0.77
C VAL A 104 5.64 8.05 1.40
N SER A 105 6.08 7.71 2.61
CA SER A 105 5.59 6.54 3.34
C SER A 105 4.07 6.59 3.54
N GLY A 106 3.53 7.76 3.88
CA GLY A 106 2.09 7.97 4.00
C GLY A 106 1.35 7.71 2.69
N PHE A 107 1.68 8.45 1.63
CA PHE A 107 0.97 8.32 0.36
C PHE A 107 1.17 6.96 -0.30
N THR A 108 2.35 6.35 -0.21
CA THR A 108 2.57 4.99 -0.74
C THR A 108 1.97 3.90 0.14
N THR A 109 1.30 4.27 1.24
CA THR A 109 0.72 3.33 2.21
C THR A 109 1.75 2.33 2.75
N THR A 110 2.99 2.77 2.93
CA THR A 110 4.06 1.92 3.43
C THR A 110 4.02 1.82 4.96
N GLY A 111 3.80 2.95 5.67
CA GLY A 111 3.72 2.96 7.12
C GLY A 111 5.08 3.00 7.84
N ALA A 112 6.19 3.08 7.11
CA ALA A 112 7.51 3.33 7.70
C ALA A 112 7.59 4.76 8.25
N SER A 113 8.01 4.95 9.51
CA SER A 113 8.03 6.26 10.16
C SER A 113 9.43 6.62 10.66
N ILE A 114 9.75 7.93 10.59
CA ILE A 114 10.96 8.48 11.17
C ILE A 114 10.74 8.99 12.61
N LEU A 115 9.52 8.92 13.11
CA LEU A 115 9.17 9.46 14.42
C LEU A 115 9.65 8.56 15.54
N THR A 116 10.30 9.14 16.52
CA THR A 116 10.70 8.45 17.75
C THR A 116 9.58 8.47 18.78
N ASP A 117 8.77 9.54 18.80
CA ASP A 117 7.57 9.65 19.64
C ASP A 117 6.38 10.17 18.85
N ILE A 118 5.50 9.24 18.45
CA ILE A 118 4.28 9.54 17.71
C ILE A 118 3.26 10.28 18.57
N GLU A 119 3.20 9.96 19.87
CA GLU A 119 2.20 10.50 20.79
C GLU A 119 2.45 11.96 21.17
N ALA A 120 3.68 12.46 20.95
CA ALA A 120 4.02 13.87 21.11
C ALA A 120 3.46 14.77 19.98
N LEU A 121 3.01 14.20 18.87
CA LEU A 121 2.47 14.98 17.76
C LEU A 121 1.05 15.51 18.05
N PRO A 122 0.72 16.73 17.55
CA PRO A 122 -0.63 17.27 17.55
C PRO A 122 -1.64 16.34 16.87
N GLN A 123 -2.87 16.30 17.36
CA GLN A 123 -3.92 15.43 16.82
C GLN A 123 -4.19 15.71 15.32
N GLY A 124 -4.14 16.96 14.90
CA GLY A 124 -4.29 17.29 13.48
C GLY A 124 -3.19 16.69 12.60
N LEU A 125 -1.93 16.66 13.06
CA LEU A 125 -0.84 16.01 12.32
C LEU A 125 -0.95 14.48 12.33
N LEU A 126 -1.41 13.87 13.43
CA LEU A 126 -1.73 12.44 13.48
C LEU A 126 -2.84 12.07 12.52
N PHE A 127 -3.89 12.91 12.45
CA PHE A 127 -4.94 12.71 11.47
C PHE A 127 -4.42 12.88 10.04
N TRP A 128 -3.58 13.88 9.77
CA TRP A 128 -2.95 14.05 8.47
C TRP A 128 -2.15 12.82 8.03
N ARG A 129 -1.37 12.22 8.93
CA ARG A 129 -0.64 10.96 8.67
C ARG A 129 -1.60 9.85 8.21
N SER A 130 -2.67 9.61 8.95
CA SER A 130 -3.68 8.62 8.59
C SER A 130 -4.43 8.97 7.30
N ALA A 131 -4.69 10.27 7.07
CA ALA A 131 -5.31 10.76 5.85
C ALA A 131 -4.44 10.54 4.62
N THR A 132 -3.10 10.72 4.71
CA THR A 132 -2.18 10.40 3.60
C THR A 132 -2.25 8.93 3.23
N ASN A 133 -2.29 8.01 4.21
CA ASN A 133 -2.51 6.58 3.96
C ASN A 133 -3.85 6.34 3.26
N TRP A 134 -4.92 6.94 3.78
CA TRP A 134 -6.26 6.73 3.23
C TRP A 134 -6.40 7.25 1.79
N ILE A 135 -5.87 8.44 1.50
CA ILE A 135 -5.81 9.02 0.16
C ILE A 135 -4.95 8.15 -0.76
N GLY A 136 -3.78 7.71 -0.28
CA GLY A 136 -2.87 6.84 -0.99
C GLY A 136 -3.48 5.48 -1.33
N GLY A 137 -4.26 4.88 -0.42
CA GLY A 137 -4.97 3.63 -0.66
C GLY A 137 -6.00 3.74 -1.77
N VAL A 138 -6.79 4.84 -1.80
CA VAL A 138 -7.74 5.14 -2.88
C VAL A 138 -7.04 5.62 -4.14
N GLY A 139 -5.96 6.37 -3.98
CA GLY A 139 -5.30 7.11 -5.06
C GLY A 139 -4.94 6.24 -6.25
N VAL A 140 -4.31 5.09 -6.02
CA VAL A 140 -3.94 4.13 -7.07
C VAL A 140 -5.17 3.65 -7.83
N VAL A 141 -6.23 3.30 -7.10
CA VAL A 141 -7.45 2.77 -7.70
C VAL A 141 -8.21 3.86 -8.48
N MET A 142 -8.30 5.07 -7.91
CA MET A 142 -9.04 6.17 -8.53
C MET A 142 -8.31 6.78 -9.71
N PHE A 143 -7.01 7.02 -9.62
CA PHE A 143 -6.24 7.65 -10.68
C PHE A 143 -6.17 6.79 -11.93
N ALA A 144 -5.95 5.49 -11.78
CA ALA A 144 -6.00 4.56 -12.91
C ALA A 144 -7.35 4.61 -13.62
N LEU A 145 -8.44 4.75 -12.86
CA LEU A 145 -9.80 4.68 -13.38
C LEU A 145 -10.36 6.03 -13.86
N LEU A 146 -9.96 7.16 -13.26
CA LEU A 146 -10.40 8.50 -13.72
C LEU A 146 -9.78 8.88 -15.06
N ILE A 147 -8.58 8.38 -15.35
CA ILE A 147 -7.86 8.68 -16.59
C ILE A 147 -8.31 7.74 -17.73
N LEU A 148 -8.69 6.49 -17.43
CA LEU A 148 -9.14 5.51 -18.41
C LEU A 148 -10.34 5.95 -19.29
N PRO A 149 -11.36 6.67 -18.80
CA PRO A 149 -12.49 7.08 -19.65
C PRO A 149 -12.12 8.09 -20.74
N SER A 150 -11.07 8.86 -20.52
CA SER A 150 -10.63 9.90 -21.46
C SER A 150 -9.69 9.39 -22.57
N LEU A 151 -9.23 8.14 -22.48
CA LEU A 151 -8.21 7.58 -23.36
C LEU A 151 -8.73 6.87 -24.63
N GLY A 152 -10.01 7.05 -25.01
CA GLY A 152 -10.54 6.50 -26.27
C GLY A 152 -10.45 4.97 -26.41
N THR A 153 -10.41 4.46 -27.64
CA THR A 153 -10.44 3.01 -27.96
C THR A 153 -9.21 2.19 -27.51
N ASN A 154 -8.12 2.81 -27.10
CA ASN A 154 -6.94 2.14 -26.56
C ASN A 154 -7.01 1.90 -25.03
N LYS A 155 -8.21 1.74 -24.50
CA LYS A 155 -8.55 1.60 -23.08
C LYS A 155 -7.87 0.43 -22.36
N MET A 156 -7.28 -0.52 -23.09
CA MET A 156 -6.75 -1.76 -22.51
C MET A 156 -5.31 -1.68 -22.02
N ALA A 157 -4.51 -0.71 -22.46
CA ALA A 157 -3.07 -0.68 -22.14
C ALA A 157 -2.77 -0.27 -20.68
N LEU A 158 -3.53 0.70 -20.13
CA LEU A 158 -3.34 1.17 -18.75
C LEU A 158 -4.03 0.27 -17.71
N SER A 159 -5.16 -0.36 -18.06
CA SER A 159 -5.78 -1.37 -17.18
C SER A 159 -4.93 -2.62 -17.01
N GLY A 160 -3.97 -2.86 -17.92
CA GLY A 160 -3.02 -3.97 -17.83
C GLY A 160 -1.93 -3.78 -16.78
N ILE A 161 -1.71 -2.56 -16.29
CA ILE A 161 -0.68 -2.27 -15.29
C ILE A 161 -1.19 -2.53 -13.87
N GLU A 162 -2.46 -2.23 -13.57
CA GLU A 162 -3.00 -2.31 -12.20
C GLU A 162 -4.12 -3.34 -12.02
N LEU A 163 -4.81 -3.75 -13.09
CA LEU A 163 -5.90 -4.70 -12.99
C LEU A 163 -5.46 -6.07 -13.48
N SER A 164 -5.59 -7.09 -12.62
CA SER A 164 -5.36 -8.48 -13.01
C SER A 164 -6.28 -8.87 -14.18
N SER A 165 -5.87 -9.91 -14.92
CA SER A 165 -6.67 -10.48 -16.02
C SER A 165 -8.12 -10.82 -15.62
N LEU A 166 -8.37 -11.10 -14.34
CA LEU A 166 -9.68 -11.27 -13.72
C LEU A 166 -10.62 -10.06 -13.88
N ALA A 167 -10.06 -8.85 -13.89
CA ALA A 167 -10.86 -7.63 -14.06
C ALA A 167 -11.26 -7.35 -15.50
N LYS A 168 -10.54 -7.92 -16.50
CA LYS A 168 -10.80 -7.65 -17.91
C LYS A 168 -12.05 -8.31 -18.44
N ASP A 169 -12.36 -9.54 -18.03
CA ASP A 169 -13.42 -10.33 -18.67
C ASP A 169 -14.82 -10.21 -18.02
N ASN A 170 -14.88 -9.75 -16.75
CA ASN A 170 -16.14 -9.74 -16.00
C ASN A 170 -16.78 -8.37 -15.80
N TYR A 171 -16.12 -7.27 -16.18
CA TYR A 171 -16.63 -5.92 -15.95
C TYR A 171 -16.94 -5.19 -17.27
N ARG A 172 -18.09 -5.47 -17.87
CA ARG A 172 -18.73 -4.62 -18.90
C ARG A 172 -19.31 -3.32 -18.33
N TYR A 173 -18.74 -2.80 -17.23
CA TYR A 173 -19.20 -1.54 -16.66
C TYR A 173 -18.44 -0.36 -17.25
N ARG A 174 -19.17 0.75 -17.46
CA ARG A 174 -18.52 2.03 -17.76
C ARG A 174 -17.54 2.35 -16.62
N THR A 175 -16.38 2.84 -16.92
CA THR A 175 -15.28 3.10 -15.95
C THR A 175 -15.75 3.91 -14.74
N GLN A 176 -16.66 4.88 -14.94
CA GLN A 176 -17.26 5.66 -13.86
C GLN A 176 -18.03 4.80 -12.84
N MET A 177 -18.69 3.73 -13.30
CA MET A 177 -19.40 2.82 -12.40
C MET A 177 -18.41 2.00 -11.56
N VAL A 178 -17.31 1.56 -12.15
CA VAL A 178 -16.25 0.83 -11.43
C VAL A 178 -15.66 1.71 -10.34
N VAL A 179 -15.31 2.96 -10.64
CA VAL A 179 -14.84 3.95 -9.65
C VAL A 179 -15.83 4.11 -8.52
N LYS A 180 -17.11 4.33 -8.85
CA LYS A 180 -18.17 4.51 -7.84
C LYS A 180 -18.29 3.29 -6.93
N ILE A 181 -18.26 2.08 -7.49
CA ILE A 181 -18.33 0.82 -6.73
C ILE A 181 -17.14 0.71 -5.77
N LEU A 182 -15.93 0.91 -6.27
CA LEU A 182 -14.72 0.79 -5.47
C LEU A 182 -14.69 1.81 -4.33
N LEU A 183 -15.04 3.07 -4.61
CA LEU A 183 -15.17 4.11 -3.58
C LEU A 183 -16.22 3.76 -2.53
N THR A 184 -17.40 3.26 -2.96
CA THR A 184 -18.46 2.88 -2.03
C THR A 184 -18.01 1.78 -1.09
N ILE A 185 -17.33 0.75 -1.61
CA ILE A 185 -16.79 -0.35 -0.78
C ILE A 185 -15.73 0.18 0.18
N TYR A 186 -14.80 1.01 -0.32
CA TYR A 186 -13.70 1.55 0.49
C TYR A 186 -14.19 2.44 1.63
N ILE A 187 -15.08 3.38 1.33
CA ILE A 187 -15.68 4.28 2.33
C ILE A 187 -16.56 3.46 3.29
N GLY A 188 -17.37 2.55 2.77
CA GLY A 188 -18.20 1.67 3.60
C GLY A 188 -17.39 0.82 4.56
N LEU A 189 -16.28 0.22 4.07
CA LEU A 189 -15.36 -0.55 4.91
C LEU A 189 -14.72 0.32 5.99
N THR A 190 -14.30 1.55 5.65
CA THR A 190 -13.72 2.50 6.63
C THR A 190 -14.74 2.86 7.72
N ILE A 191 -15.99 3.14 7.36
CA ILE A 191 -17.04 3.48 8.32
C ILE A 191 -17.34 2.28 9.24
N ILE A 192 -17.53 1.09 8.67
CA ILE A 192 -17.79 -0.14 9.44
C ILE A 192 -16.63 -0.41 10.40
N THR A 193 -15.37 -0.30 9.93
CA THR A 193 -14.19 -0.50 10.77
C THR A 193 -14.15 0.51 11.92
N THR A 194 -14.40 1.79 11.65
CA THR A 194 -14.45 2.83 12.68
C THR A 194 -15.47 2.50 13.77
N LEU A 195 -16.68 2.09 13.37
CA LEU A 195 -17.74 1.74 14.31
C LEU A 195 -17.39 0.50 15.14
N LEU A 196 -16.83 -0.55 14.51
CA LEU A 196 -16.39 -1.76 15.20
C LEU A 196 -15.29 -1.46 16.22
N LEU A 197 -14.28 -0.68 15.85
CA LEU A 197 -13.20 -0.28 16.76
C LEU A 197 -13.72 0.60 17.91
N LYS A 198 -14.68 1.49 17.63
CA LYS A 198 -15.31 2.31 18.66
C LYS A 198 -16.08 1.46 19.69
N VAL A 199 -16.88 0.52 19.20
CA VAL A 199 -17.65 -0.40 20.08
C VAL A 199 -16.71 -1.28 20.90
N SER A 200 -15.52 -1.60 20.37
CA SER A 200 -14.48 -2.39 21.07
C SER A 200 -13.71 -1.60 22.13
N GLY A 201 -14.05 -0.32 22.38
CA GLY A 201 -13.45 0.50 23.44
C GLY A 201 -12.41 1.53 22.99
N MET A 202 -12.07 1.62 21.71
CA MET A 202 -11.19 2.69 21.21
C MET A 202 -11.85 4.08 21.35
N ARG A 203 -11.03 5.13 21.55
CA ARG A 203 -11.49 6.51 21.43
C ARG A 203 -11.89 6.82 20.01
N TRP A 204 -12.87 7.69 19.76
CA TRP A 204 -13.31 8.06 18.42
C TRP A 204 -12.18 8.48 17.51
N PHE A 205 -11.27 9.31 18.01
CA PHE A 205 -10.12 9.77 17.25
C PHE A 205 -9.23 8.61 16.79
N ASP A 206 -8.86 7.72 17.71
CA ASP A 206 -8.03 6.57 17.41
C ASP A 206 -8.74 5.58 16.47
N ALA A 207 -10.04 5.33 16.69
CA ALA A 207 -10.83 4.43 15.85
C ALA A 207 -10.89 4.90 14.39
N VAL A 208 -11.09 6.21 14.15
CA VAL A 208 -11.08 6.78 12.79
C VAL A 208 -9.71 6.63 12.14
N ASN A 209 -8.63 6.99 12.85
CA ASN A 209 -7.27 6.93 12.31
C ASN A 209 -6.84 5.50 12.00
N HIS A 210 -7.07 4.54 12.91
CA HIS A 210 -6.75 3.13 12.66
C HIS A 210 -7.63 2.53 11.56
N ALA A 211 -8.91 2.90 11.47
CA ALA A 211 -9.77 2.45 10.38
C ALA A 211 -9.29 2.95 9.01
N MET A 212 -8.91 4.23 8.91
CA MET A 212 -8.35 4.80 7.67
C MET A 212 -7.07 4.07 7.25
N SER A 213 -6.17 3.83 8.21
CA SER A 213 -4.90 3.16 7.96
C SER A 213 -5.07 1.67 7.65
N ALA A 214 -5.95 0.94 8.37
CA ALA A 214 -6.25 -0.48 8.12
C ALA A 214 -6.88 -0.72 6.75
N CYS A 215 -7.87 0.09 6.36
CA CYS A 215 -8.53 -0.05 5.06
C CYS A 215 -7.61 0.34 3.89
N ALA A 216 -6.69 1.27 4.13
CA ALA A 216 -5.66 1.66 3.17
C ALA A 216 -4.49 0.66 3.11
N THR A 217 -4.42 -0.29 4.05
CA THR A 217 -3.26 -1.16 4.26
C THR A 217 -1.96 -0.36 4.44
N GLY A 218 -1.99 0.68 5.31
CA GLY A 218 -0.91 1.67 5.40
C GLY A 218 -0.13 1.71 6.71
N GLY A 219 -0.65 1.15 7.81
CA GLY A 219 0.08 0.88 9.06
C GLY A 219 0.37 2.06 9.98
N PHE A 220 0.11 3.29 9.60
CA PHE A 220 0.28 4.42 10.53
C PHE A 220 -0.70 4.32 11.70
N SER A 221 -0.16 4.43 12.91
CA SER A 221 -0.89 4.44 14.19
C SER A 221 -0.77 5.81 14.87
N THR A 222 -1.69 6.06 15.80
CA THR A 222 -1.65 7.20 16.72
C THR A 222 -0.85 6.88 17.99
N LYS A 223 -0.33 5.64 18.11
CA LYS A 223 0.36 5.12 19.29
C LYS A 223 1.76 4.60 18.94
N ASN A 224 2.73 4.80 19.86
CA ASN A 224 4.10 4.30 19.70
C ASN A 224 4.15 2.77 19.64
N ALA A 225 3.38 2.10 20.49
CA ALA A 225 3.26 0.64 20.49
C ALA A 225 2.26 0.12 19.43
N SER A 226 1.87 0.95 18.44
CA SER A 226 0.90 0.58 17.41
C SER A 226 -0.41 0.00 18.02
N VAL A 227 -0.95 -1.07 17.47
CA VAL A 227 -2.16 -1.74 17.98
C VAL A 227 -1.91 -2.44 19.33
N GLY A 228 -0.67 -2.83 19.62
CA GLY A 228 -0.28 -3.42 20.89
C GLY A 228 -0.60 -2.55 22.12
N PHE A 229 -0.71 -1.22 21.94
CA PHE A 229 -1.12 -0.28 22.99
C PHE A 229 -2.47 -0.64 23.64
N TYR A 230 -3.39 -1.19 22.88
CA TYR A 230 -4.77 -1.46 23.36
C TYR A 230 -4.89 -2.76 24.14
N ASP A 231 -3.95 -3.68 24.01
CA ASP A 231 -3.93 -5.02 24.64
C ASP A 231 -5.32 -5.69 24.68
N SER A 232 -6.02 -5.62 23.56
CA SER A 232 -7.40 -6.11 23.43
C SER A 232 -7.51 -7.17 22.35
N PRO A 233 -7.77 -8.44 22.71
CA PRO A 233 -7.96 -9.51 21.73
C PRO A 233 -9.09 -9.21 20.72
N LEU A 234 -10.13 -8.49 21.16
CA LEU A 234 -11.25 -8.14 20.27
C LEU A 234 -10.82 -7.16 19.17
N ILE A 235 -10.04 -6.12 19.54
CA ILE A 235 -9.49 -5.15 18.57
C ILE A 235 -8.57 -5.85 17.59
N GLU A 236 -7.70 -6.75 18.06
CA GLU A 236 -6.78 -7.51 17.21
C GLU A 236 -7.54 -8.36 16.17
N TRP A 237 -8.57 -9.11 16.59
CA TRP A 237 -9.37 -9.94 15.69
C TRP A 237 -10.16 -9.12 14.67
N ILE A 238 -10.73 -7.98 15.08
CA ILE A 238 -11.40 -7.06 14.15
C ILE A 238 -10.42 -6.59 13.09
N LEU A 239 -9.23 -6.14 13.49
CA LEU A 239 -8.22 -5.66 12.55
C LEU A 239 -7.70 -6.77 11.64
N ILE A 240 -7.49 -8.00 12.13
CA ILE A 240 -7.14 -9.17 11.31
C ILE A 240 -8.14 -9.34 10.16
N VAL A 241 -9.44 -9.34 10.48
CA VAL A 241 -10.50 -9.52 9.49
C VAL A 241 -10.53 -8.35 8.49
N ILE A 242 -10.41 -7.12 8.98
CA ILE A 242 -10.45 -5.92 8.13
C ILE A 242 -9.23 -5.86 7.20
N MET A 243 -8.02 -6.08 7.71
CA MET A 243 -6.79 -6.13 6.91
C MET A 243 -6.89 -7.21 5.82
N PHE A 244 -7.39 -8.41 6.18
CA PHE A 244 -7.62 -9.49 5.22
C PHE A 244 -8.57 -9.05 4.11
N ILE A 245 -9.73 -8.46 4.44
CA ILE A 245 -10.72 -7.99 3.45
C ILE A 245 -10.14 -6.86 2.59
N SER A 246 -9.43 -5.91 3.17
CA SER A 246 -8.82 -4.77 2.45
C SER A 246 -7.78 -5.20 1.42
N SER A 247 -7.13 -6.35 1.65
CA SER A 247 -6.13 -6.91 0.71
C SER A 247 -6.73 -7.87 -0.32
N LEU A 248 -8.05 -8.05 -0.36
CA LEU A 248 -8.74 -8.78 -1.43
C LEU A 248 -9.04 -7.88 -2.62
N HIS A 249 -9.18 -8.48 -3.79
CA HIS A 249 -9.60 -7.77 -5.00
C HIS A 249 -10.99 -7.15 -4.81
N TYR A 250 -11.12 -5.81 -4.80
CA TYR A 250 -12.39 -5.11 -4.56
C TYR A 250 -13.50 -5.50 -5.55
N GLY A 251 -13.14 -5.84 -6.77
CA GLY A 251 -14.09 -6.35 -7.75
C GLY A 251 -14.69 -7.70 -7.37
N LEU A 252 -13.94 -8.59 -6.71
CA LEU A 252 -14.47 -9.85 -6.18
C LEU A 252 -15.37 -9.60 -4.97
N ILE A 253 -15.05 -8.62 -4.13
CA ILE A 253 -15.92 -8.20 -3.03
C ILE A 253 -17.28 -7.78 -3.60
N TYR A 254 -17.29 -6.88 -4.60
CA TYR A 254 -18.52 -6.44 -5.26
C TYR A 254 -19.31 -7.60 -5.88
N SER A 255 -18.64 -8.49 -6.60
CA SER A 255 -19.30 -9.62 -7.26
C SER A 255 -19.89 -10.63 -6.27
N THR A 256 -19.31 -10.73 -5.07
CA THR A 256 -19.87 -11.55 -3.99
C THR A 256 -21.19 -10.98 -3.48
N PHE A 257 -21.26 -9.66 -3.23
CA PHE A 257 -22.49 -8.99 -2.82
C PHE A 257 -23.59 -9.04 -3.90
N THR A 258 -23.22 -8.98 -5.17
CA THR A 258 -24.16 -9.05 -6.31
C THR A 258 -24.45 -10.47 -6.77
N ARG A 259 -24.03 -11.50 -6.02
CA ARG A 259 -24.26 -12.94 -6.28
C ARG A 259 -23.86 -13.40 -7.68
N LYS A 260 -22.78 -12.83 -8.24
CA LYS A 260 -22.25 -13.26 -9.54
C LYS A 260 -21.48 -14.58 -9.45
N ALA A 261 -21.27 -15.24 -10.59
CA ALA A 261 -20.59 -16.53 -10.66
C ALA A 261 -19.16 -16.50 -10.10
N ASN A 262 -18.41 -15.43 -10.40
CA ASN A 262 -17.08 -15.23 -9.83
C ASN A 262 -17.20 -14.42 -8.54
N ASN A 263 -16.90 -15.04 -7.42
CA ASN A 263 -16.97 -14.47 -6.08
C ASN A 263 -15.74 -14.88 -5.26
N ILE A 264 -15.56 -14.28 -4.08
CA ILE A 264 -14.43 -14.53 -3.17
C ILE A 264 -14.22 -16.03 -2.90
N PHE A 265 -15.30 -16.78 -2.68
CA PHE A 265 -15.21 -18.19 -2.30
C PHE A 265 -14.81 -19.13 -3.45
N ARG A 266 -15.03 -18.74 -4.70
CA ARG A 266 -14.69 -19.54 -5.88
C ARG A 266 -13.33 -19.20 -6.48
N SER A 267 -12.76 -18.05 -6.17
CA SER A 267 -11.45 -17.63 -6.67
C SER A 267 -10.35 -18.55 -6.13
N GLU A 268 -9.54 -19.08 -7.05
CA GLU A 268 -8.36 -19.87 -6.71
C GLU A 268 -7.31 -19.03 -5.99
N VAL A 269 -7.14 -17.77 -6.42
CA VAL A 269 -6.22 -16.80 -5.81
C VAL A 269 -6.56 -16.58 -4.34
N VAL A 270 -7.83 -16.31 -4.02
CA VAL A 270 -8.27 -16.07 -2.63
C VAL A 270 -8.09 -17.32 -1.77
N ARG A 271 -8.36 -18.51 -2.30
CA ARG A 271 -8.13 -19.77 -1.58
C ARG A 271 -6.65 -20.01 -1.26
N VAL A 272 -5.78 -19.77 -2.23
CA VAL A 272 -4.32 -19.89 -2.02
C VAL A 272 -3.85 -18.84 -1.01
N TYR A 273 -4.32 -17.61 -1.13
CA TYR A 273 -4.00 -16.53 -0.20
C TYR A 273 -4.43 -16.88 1.25
N ALA A 274 -5.65 -17.34 1.44
CA ALA A 274 -6.14 -17.80 2.76
C ALA A 274 -5.35 -19.00 3.28
N ALA A 275 -5.00 -19.96 2.42
CA ALA A 275 -4.19 -21.13 2.80
C ALA A 275 -2.77 -20.72 3.25
N ILE A 276 -2.15 -19.74 2.59
CA ILE A 276 -0.84 -19.19 2.99
C ILE A 276 -0.95 -18.57 4.39
N ILE A 277 -1.98 -17.74 4.64
CA ILE A 277 -2.19 -17.09 5.94
C ILE A 277 -2.38 -18.13 7.04
N VAL A 278 -3.30 -19.08 6.85
CA VAL A 278 -3.56 -20.12 7.85
C VAL A 278 -2.32 -20.97 8.09
N GLY A 279 -1.65 -21.43 7.03
CA GLY A 279 -0.42 -22.24 7.13
C GLY A 279 0.69 -21.49 7.87
N ALA A 280 0.96 -20.25 7.51
CA ALA A 280 1.98 -19.43 8.18
C ALA A 280 1.62 -19.16 9.65
N THR A 281 0.36 -18.85 9.95
CA THR A 281 -0.11 -18.65 11.32
C THR A 281 0.12 -19.91 12.19
N LEU A 282 -0.24 -21.07 11.68
CA LEU A 282 -0.04 -22.33 12.42
C LEU A 282 1.46 -22.65 12.62
N LEU A 283 2.28 -22.47 11.57
CA LEU A 283 3.72 -22.74 11.65
C LEU A 283 4.43 -21.79 12.62
N ILE A 284 4.15 -20.48 12.54
CA ILE A 284 4.74 -19.48 13.44
C ILE A 284 4.19 -19.69 14.85
N GLY A 285 2.88 -19.86 15.01
CA GLY A 285 2.25 -20.08 16.31
C GLY A 285 2.82 -21.31 17.04
N ALA A 286 2.99 -22.42 16.33
CA ALA A 286 3.64 -23.60 16.86
C ALA A 286 5.11 -23.33 17.25
N SER A 287 5.88 -22.66 16.38
CA SER A 287 7.27 -22.30 16.66
C SER A 287 7.41 -21.45 17.92
N LEU A 288 6.55 -20.45 18.11
CA LEU A 288 6.58 -19.55 19.26
C LEU A 288 6.12 -20.24 20.56
N TYR A 289 5.18 -21.17 20.47
CA TYR A 289 4.75 -21.98 21.61
C TYR A 289 5.87 -22.95 22.07
N PHE A 290 6.49 -23.69 21.14
CA PHE A 290 7.56 -24.63 21.47
C PHE A 290 8.89 -23.96 21.87
N SER A 291 9.07 -22.67 21.59
CA SER A 291 10.22 -21.87 22.04
C SER A 291 9.98 -21.14 23.36
N ASP A 292 8.87 -21.41 24.04
CA ASP A 292 8.45 -20.77 25.30
C ASP A 292 8.37 -19.23 25.20
N THR A 293 8.20 -18.69 23.99
CA THR A 293 8.01 -17.24 23.78
C THR A 293 6.66 -16.79 24.36
N TYR A 294 5.64 -17.62 24.28
CA TYR A 294 4.32 -17.42 24.88
C TYR A 294 3.89 -18.68 25.65
N GLU A 295 3.44 -18.49 26.88
CA GLU A 295 2.98 -19.59 27.76
C GLU A 295 1.70 -20.29 27.24
N ASN A 296 0.85 -19.53 26.49
CA ASN A 296 -0.44 -20.03 26.04
C ASN A 296 -0.48 -20.15 24.51
N ILE A 297 -0.84 -21.34 24.01
CA ILE A 297 -0.97 -21.62 22.57
C ILE A 297 -1.98 -20.67 21.89
N PHE A 298 -3.07 -20.28 22.55
CA PHE A 298 -4.06 -19.35 22.00
C PHE A 298 -3.47 -17.94 21.83
N THR A 299 -2.66 -17.47 22.77
CA THR A 299 -1.94 -16.21 22.66
C THR A 299 -0.91 -16.27 21.54
N SER A 300 -0.15 -17.36 21.47
CA SER A 300 0.82 -17.58 20.40
C SER A 300 0.16 -17.57 19.02
N LEU A 301 -0.96 -18.26 18.84
CA LEU A 301 -1.71 -18.27 17.57
C LEU A 301 -2.32 -16.89 17.24
N ARG A 302 -2.85 -16.17 18.22
CA ARG A 302 -3.42 -14.85 18.03
C ARG A 302 -2.36 -13.85 17.56
N GLN A 303 -1.24 -13.76 18.26
CA GLN A 303 -0.13 -12.88 17.92
C GLN A 303 0.46 -13.25 16.55
N SER A 304 0.62 -14.55 16.27
CA SER A 304 1.05 -15.02 14.96
C SER A 304 0.07 -14.63 13.85
N ALA A 305 -1.24 -14.83 14.06
CA ALA A 305 -2.27 -14.46 13.09
C ALA A 305 -2.24 -12.97 12.79
N PHE A 306 -2.08 -12.12 13.82
CA PHE A 306 -2.03 -10.68 13.66
C PHE A 306 -0.82 -10.27 12.81
N GLN A 307 0.39 -10.71 13.16
CA GLN A 307 1.61 -10.33 12.43
C GLN A 307 1.64 -10.92 11.03
N VAL A 308 1.21 -12.17 10.84
CA VAL A 308 1.08 -12.79 9.51
C VAL A 308 0.15 -11.98 8.62
N VAL A 309 -1.05 -11.66 9.10
CA VAL A 309 -2.01 -10.89 8.32
C VAL A 309 -1.51 -9.47 8.10
N SER A 310 -0.98 -8.80 9.12
CA SER A 310 -0.44 -7.45 9.01
C SER A 310 0.64 -7.32 7.92
N LEU A 311 1.58 -8.27 7.85
CA LEU A 311 2.69 -8.21 6.90
C LEU A 311 2.28 -8.66 5.49
N ILE A 312 1.50 -9.75 5.36
CA ILE A 312 1.07 -10.21 4.02
C ILE A 312 0.07 -9.26 3.37
N THR A 313 -0.73 -8.54 4.16
CA THR A 313 -1.64 -7.50 3.65
C THR A 313 -0.92 -6.18 3.35
N THR A 314 0.36 -6.09 3.68
CA THR A 314 1.16 -4.85 3.62
C THR A 314 0.62 -3.73 4.52
N THR A 315 -0.10 -4.07 5.58
CA THR A 315 -0.62 -3.07 6.52
C THR A 315 0.46 -2.57 7.48
N GLY A 316 1.27 -3.47 8.04
CA GLY A 316 2.39 -3.08 8.89
C GLY A 316 2.03 -2.70 10.34
N PHE A 317 0.81 -2.92 10.81
CA PHE A 317 0.48 -2.79 12.24
C PHE A 317 1.19 -3.83 13.08
N ALA A 318 1.54 -3.47 14.31
CA ALA A 318 2.23 -4.35 15.26
C ALA A 318 1.44 -4.51 16.57
N THR A 319 1.45 -5.73 17.11
CA THR A 319 0.96 -6.05 18.47
C THR A 319 2.06 -6.60 19.36
N ALA A 320 3.20 -6.98 18.77
CA ALA A 320 4.34 -7.55 19.47
C ALA A 320 5.65 -7.14 18.80
N ASN A 321 6.75 -7.18 19.57
CA ASN A 321 8.09 -6.99 19.03
C ASN A 321 8.54 -8.31 18.34
N THR A 322 8.47 -8.32 17.01
CA THR A 322 8.85 -9.48 16.20
C THR A 322 10.35 -9.76 16.17
N ASN A 323 11.21 -8.82 16.60
CA ASN A 323 12.65 -9.05 16.73
C ASN A 323 12.99 -10.09 17.81
N LEU A 324 12.07 -10.29 18.78
CA LEU A 324 12.22 -11.28 19.85
C LEU A 324 11.70 -12.68 19.45
N TRP A 325 11.16 -12.81 18.25
CA TRP A 325 10.62 -14.09 17.78
C TRP A 325 11.73 -15.01 17.24
N THR A 326 11.37 -16.28 17.05
CA THR A 326 12.33 -17.26 16.53
C THR A 326 12.82 -16.88 15.14
N PRO A 327 14.08 -17.18 14.77
CA PRO A 327 14.59 -16.95 13.41
C PRO A 327 13.72 -17.58 12.32
N PHE A 328 13.11 -18.74 12.62
CA PHE A 328 12.15 -19.40 11.72
C PHE A 328 10.91 -18.53 11.45
N ALA A 329 10.33 -17.94 12.50
CA ALA A 329 9.20 -17.03 12.37
C ALA A 329 9.58 -15.79 11.55
N ILE A 330 10.74 -15.18 11.81
CA ILE A 330 11.23 -14.00 11.07
C ILE A 330 11.37 -14.32 9.58
N VAL A 331 11.96 -15.46 9.21
CA VAL A 331 12.11 -15.83 7.79
C VAL A 331 10.76 -15.99 7.10
N ILE A 332 9.78 -16.64 7.76
CA ILE A 332 8.40 -16.75 7.19
C ILE A 332 7.79 -15.36 7.01
N LEU A 333 7.89 -14.48 8.00
CA LEU A 333 7.34 -13.13 7.94
C LEU A 333 7.98 -12.30 6.80
N ILE A 334 9.28 -12.42 6.56
CA ILE A 334 9.97 -11.79 5.43
C ILE A 334 9.43 -12.33 4.09
N ILE A 335 9.24 -13.65 3.98
CA ILE A 335 8.67 -14.26 2.77
C ILE A 335 7.25 -13.73 2.52
N LEU A 336 6.42 -13.59 3.56
CA LEU A 336 5.08 -13.02 3.44
C LEU A 336 5.12 -11.55 3.02
N SER A 337 6.08 -10.76 3.50
CA SER A 337 6.30 -9.37 3.10
C SER A 337 6.76 -9.23 1.63
N ILE A 338 7.31 -10.28 1.03
CA ILE A 338 7.64 -10.34 -0.40
C ILE A 338 6.40 -10.71 -1.22
N ILE A 339 5.63 -11.72 -0.78
CA ILE A 339 4.46 -12.25 -1.50
C ILE A 339 3.35 -11.21 -1.56
N CYS A 340 3.01 -10.61 -0.42
CA CYS A 340 1.97 -9.59 -0.21
C CYS A 340 0.53 -10.05 -0.57
N GLY A 341 -0.42 -9.10 -0.67
CA GLY A 341 -1.85 -9.37 -0.88
C GLY A 341 -2.25 -9.63 -2.33
N CYS A 342 -3.55 -9.59 -2.60
CA CYS A 342 -4.12 -9.86 -3.93
C CYS A 342 -4.02 -8.63 -4.87
N ALA A 343 -3.90 -8.85 -6.17
CA ALA A 343 -3.99 -7.78 -7.16
C ALA A 343 -5.40 -7.13 -7.14
N GLY A 344 -5.46 -5.82 -7.40
CA GLY A 344 -6.72 -5.06 -7.37
C GLY A 344 -7.24 -4.77 -5.96
N SER A 345 -6.37 -4.86 -4.95
CA SER A 345 -6.55 -4.39 -3.57
C SER A 345 -5.73 -3.13 -3.29
N THR A 346 -5.78 -2.63 -2.07
CA THR A 346 -4.93 -1.52 -1.60
C THR A 346 -3.50 -1.96 -1.26
N SER A 347 -3.22 -3.27 -1.14
CA SER A 347 -1.89 -3.80 -0.80
C SER A 347 -0.84 -3.52 -1.88
N GLY A 348 0.42 -3.39 -1.45
CA GLY A 348 1.60 -3.27 -2.32
C GLY A 348 2.19 -4.61 -2.76
N GLY A 349 3.49 -4.62 -3.08
CA GLY A 349 4.35 -5.77 -3.26
C GLY A 349 4.16 -6.62 -4.50
N ALA A 350 4.71 -7.85 -4.49
CA ALA A 350 4.73 -8.74 -5.64
C ALA A 350 3.36 -9.26 -6.06
N LYS A 351 2.44 -9.41 -5.10
CA LYS A 351 1.04 -9.87 -5.19
C LYS A 351 0.90 -11.39 -5.41
N VAL A 352 0.06 -12.00 -4.60
CA VAL A 352 -0.19 -13.47 -4.61
C VAL A 352 -0.54 -13.98 -6.00
N ASP A 353 -1.34 -13.24 -6.79
CA ASP A 353 -1.71 -13.67 -8.16
C ASP A 353 -0.50 -13.90 -9.04
N ARG A 354 0.51 -13.00 -8.98
CA ARG A 354 1.72 -13.09 -9.79
C ARG A 354 2.60 -14.24 -9.32
N VAL A 355 2.71 -14.43 -8.00
CA VAL A 355 3.48 -15.55 -7.42
C VAL A 355 2.83 -16.88 -7.77
N LEU A 356 1.49 -16.98 -7.70
CA LEU A 356 0.75 -18.18 -8.09
C LEU A 356 0.89 -18.46 -9.58
N LEU A 357 0.80 -17.43 -10.43
CA LEU A 357 0.99 -17.57 -11.88
C LEU A 357 2.41 -18.06 -12.19
N TYR A 358 3.43 -17.48 -11.54
CA TYR A 358 4.81 -17.89 -11.71
C TYR A 358 5.04 -19.36 -11.33
N GLY A 359 4.45 -19.82 -10.20
CA GLY A 359 4.48 -21.22 -9.81
C GLY A 359 3.83 -22.16 -10.85
N LYS A 360 2.71 -21.72 -11.45
CA LYS A 360 2.06 -22.48 -12.54
C LYS A 360 2.92 -22.51 -13.81
N VAL A 361 3.58 -21.40 -14.14
CA VAL A 361 4.54 -21.32 -15.26
C VAL A 361 5.69 -22.30 -15.06
N LEU A 362 6.30 -22.30 -13.87
CA LEU A 362 7.37 -23.23 -13.53
C LEU A 362 6.91 -24.67 -13.69
N LYS A 363 5.75 -25.04 -13.13
CA LYS A 363 5.17 -26.37 -13.27
C LYS A 363 4.88 -26.73 -14.74
N ALA A 364 4.39 -25.78 -15.55
CA ALA A 364 4.15 -25.98 -16.97
C ALA A 364 5.47 -26.23 -17.74
N ARG A 365 6.54 -25.47 -17.43
CA ARG A 365 7.86 -25.66 -18.03
C ARG A 365 8.47 -27.02 -17.71
N LEU A 366 8.39 -27.46 -16.44
CA LEU A 366 8.87 -28.78 -16.02
C LEU A 366 8.11 -29.90 -16.74
N ARG A 367 6.78 -29.80 -16.87
CA ARG A 367 5.98 -30.77 -17.63
C ARG A 367 6.31 -30.77 -19.12
N GLY A 368 6.56 -29.60 -19.71
CA GLY A 368 6.97 -29.46 -21.10
C GLY A 368 8.31 -30.15 -21.40
N GLN A 369 9.25 -30.18 -20.44
CA GLN A 369 10.48 -30.94 -20.58
C GLN A 369 10.25 -32.46 -20.58
N GLN A 370 9.27 -32.94 -19.77
CA GLN A 370 8.90 -34.36 -19.73
C GLN A 370 8.07 -34.80 -20.96
N HIS A 371 7.27 -33.88 -21.49
CA HIS A 371 6.36 -34.15 -22.62
C HIS A 371 6.50 -33.05 -23.68
N PRO A 372 7.56 -33.08 -24.53
CA PRO A 372 7.88 -31.99 -25.46
C PRO A 372 6.79 -31.63 -26.47
N ASN A 373 5.93 -32.58 -26.81
CA ASN A 373 4.84 -32.41 -27.76
C ASN A 373 3.51 -32.00 -27.10
N ALA A 374 3.47 -31.82 -25.78
CA ALA A 374 2.25 -31.49 -25.07
C ALA A 374 1.98 -29.97 -25.12
N ILE A 375 0.77 -29.57 -25.52
CA ILE A 375 0.30 -28.19 -25.45
C ILE A 375 -0.18 -27.93 -24.01
N ILE A 376 0.67 -27.28 -23.19
CA ILE A 376 0.37 -26.98 -21.80
C ILE A 376 -0.21 -25.58 -21.70
N ARG A 377 -1.49 -25.48 -21.39
CA ARG A 377 -2.20 -24.21 -21.20
C ARG A 377 -2.22 -23.82 -19.74
N ILE A 378 -1.76 -22.59 -19.43
CA ILE A 378 -1.73 -22.03 -18.08
C ILE A 378 -3.05 -21.30 -17.84
N ARG A 379 -3.76 -21.64 -16.77
CA ARG A 379 -5.00 -21.00 -16.36
C ARG A 379 -4.89 -20.46 -14.93
N LEU A 380 -5.45 -19.27 -14.73
CA LEU A 380 -5.62 -18.64 -13.41
C LEU A 380 -7.10 -18.29 -13.24
N ASP A 381 -7.74 -18.74 -12.16
CA ASP A 381 -9.20 -18.64 -11.95
C ASP A 381 -10.05 -19.09 -13.17
N GLY A 382 -9.60 -20.15 -13.84
CA GLY A 382 -10.26 -20.69 -15.06
C GLY A 382 -9.93 -19.93 -16.35
N ILE A 383 -9.30 -18.73 -16.28
CA ILE A 383 -8.97 -17.89 -17.43
C ILE A 383 -7.61 -18.30 -18.00
N LEU A 384 -7.57 -18.52 -19.32
CA LEU A 384 -6.32 -18.82 -20.03
C LEU A 384 -5.41 -17.60 -20.01
N GLN A 385 -4.15 -17.80 -19.64
CA GLN A 385 -3.14 -16.75 -19.62
C GLN A 385 -2.37 -16.74 -20.94
N GLU A 386 -2.26 -15.55 -21.54
CA GLU A 386 -1.49 -15.33 -22.76
C GLU A 386 0.01 -15.31 -22.46
N ASP A 387 0.86 -15.74 -23.39
CA ASP A 387 2.32 -15.72 -23.24
C ASP A 387 2.86 -14.31 -22.94
N ARG A 388 2.24 -13.26 -23.49
CA ARG A 388 2.59 -11.88 -23.18
C ARG A 388 2.38 -11.54 -21.70
N GLN A 389 1.29 -12.01 -21.09
CA GLN A 389 1.00 -11.80 -19.67
C GLN A 389 1.99 -12.56 -18.79
N VAL A 390 2.27 -13.81 -19.15
CA VAL A 390 3.27 -14.66 -18.47
C VAL A 390 4.64 -13.99 -18.48
N ASN A 391 5.10 -13.51 -19.63
CA ASN A 391 6.38 -12.84 -19.77
C ASN A 391 6.43 -11.52 -18.96
N THR A 392 5.35 -10.74 -18.96
CA THR A 392 5.26 -9.49 -18.16
C THR A 392 5.38 -9.78 -16.67
N VAL A 393 4.68 -10.79 -16.16
CA VAL A 393 4.74 -11.19 -14.74
C VAL A 393 6.13 -11.71 -14.37
N THR A 394 6.73 -12.54 -15.22
CA THR A 394 8.09 -13.05 -14.97
C THR A 394 9.10 -11.92 -14.92
N LEU A 395 9.06 -10.98 -15.88
CA LEU A 395 9.94 -9.82 -15.91
C LEU A 395 9.72 -8.93 -14.68
N PHE A 396 8.46 -8.72 -14.27
CA PHE A 396 8.15 -7.95 -13.07
C PHE A 396 8.78 -8.57 -11.82
N LEU A 397 8.59 -9.87 -11.59
CA LEU A 397 9.13 -10.56 -10.42
C LEU A 397 10.66 -10.54 -10.42
N THR A 398 11.30 -10.76 -11.58
CA THR A 398 12.75 -10.69 -11.71
C THR A 398 13.26 -9.29 -11.35
N THR A 399 12.64 -8.23 -11.89
CA THR A 399 13.02 -6.84 -11.60
C THR A 399 12.77 -6.49 -10.13
N TYR A 400 11.68 -6.98 -9.53
CA TYR A 400 11.36 -6.81 -8.13
C TYR A 400 12.47 -7.37 -7.21
N PHE A 401 12.94 -8.60 -7.47
CA PHE A 401 14.04 -9.20 -6.72
C PHE A 401 15.37 -8.48 -6.94
N VAL A 402 15.67 -8.04 -8.16
CA VAL A 402 16.87 -7.24 -8.45
C VAL A 402 16.86 -5.94 -7.66
N LEU A 403 15.73 -5.25 -7.56
CA LEU A 403 15.61 -4.02 -6.79
C LEU A 403 15.76 -4.26 -5.28
N ILE A 404 15.25 -5.36 -4.74
CA ILE A 404 15.50 -5.76 -3.34
C ILE A 404 17.01 -5.93 -3.12
N LEU A 405 17.70 -6.66 -4.00
CA LEU A 405 19.14 -6.89 -3.86
C LEU A 405 19.95 -5.59 -3.98
N LEU A 406 19.61 -4.71 -4.93
CA LEU A 406 20.26 -3.41 -5.07
C LEU A 406 20.01 -2.52 -3.85
N GLY A 407 18.79 -2.51 -3.32
CA GLY A 407 18.45 -1.81 -2.09
C GLY A 407 19.23 -2.35 -0.88
N THR A 408 19.34 -3.67 -0.76
CA THR A 408 20.11 -4.33 0.29
C THR A 408 21.60 -3.99 0.21
N LEU A 409 22.20 -4.11 -0.98
CA LEU A 409 23.61 -3.80 -1.20
C LEU A 409 23.94 -2.35 -0.85
N SER A 410 23.11 -1.42 -1.27
CA SER A 410 23.32 -0.01 -0.94
C SER A 410 23.14 0.25 0.56
N SER A 411 22.15 -0.35 1.21
CA SER A 411 21.96 -0.20 2.68
C SER A 411 23.14 -0.78 3.47
N ALA A 412 23.65 -1.95 3.05
CA ALA A 412 24.83 -2.56 3.63
C ALA A 412 26.10 -1.72 3.41
N LEU A 413 26.24 -1.06 2.25
CA LEU A 413 27.35 -0.14 1.96
C LEU A 413 27.42 1.02 2.97
N PHE A 414 26.27 1.48 3.45
CA PHE A 414 26.19 2.53 4.47
C PHE A 414 26.18 2.00 5.91
N GLY A 415 26.57 0.73 6.14
CA GLY A 415 26.86 0.16 7.45
C GLY A 415 25.67 -0.49 8.15
N MET A 416 24.53 -0.69 7.48
CA MET A 416 23.43 -1.49 8.07
C MET A 416 23.81 -2.97 8.11
N ASP A 417 23.41 -3.65 9.20
CA ASP A 417 23.50 -5.11 9.29
C ASP A 417 22.64 -5.78 8.21
N LEU A 418 22.99 -7.01 7.84
CA LEU A 418 22.39 -7.72 6.71
C LEU A 418 20.88 -7.91 6.87
N LEU A 419 20.39 -8.25 8.08
CA LEU A 419 18.98 -8.47 8.35
C LEU A 419 18.18 -7.16 8.16
N SER A 420 18.65 -6.07 8.77
CA SER A 420 18.02 -4.76 8.65
C SER A 420 18.07 -4.20 7.21
N ALA A 421 19.21 -4.37 6.51
CA ALA A 421 19.37 -3.93 5.13
C ALA A 421 18.44 -4.68 4.15
N PHE A 422 18.34 -6.00 4.30
CA PHE A 422 17.49 -6.83 3.46
C PHE A 422 16.00 -6.58 3.75
N SER A 423 15.61 -6.62 5.03
CA SER A 423 14.23 -6.48 5.41
C SER A 423 13.68 -5.07 5.16
N SER A 424 14.49 -4.00 5.36
CA SER A 424 14.08 -2.64 5.01
C SER A 424 13.86 -2.50 3.50
N SER A 425 14.73 -3.08 2.67
CA SER A 425 14.56 -3.06 1.21
C SER A 425 13.29 -3.78 0.76
N VAL A 426 12.97 -4.93 1.38
CA VAL A 426 11.71 -5.65 1.18
C VAL A 426 10.52 -4.79 1.63
N ALA A 427 10.60 -4.18 2.83
CA ALA A 427 9.54 -3.35 3.39
C ALA A 427 9.24 -2.12 2.52
N PHE A 428 10.26 -1.48 1.97
CA PHE A 428 10.11 -0.30 1.11
C PHE A 428 9.47 -0.65 -0.23
N ILE A 429 10.01 -1.62 -0.96
CA ILE A 429 9.48 -1.97 -2.28
C ILE A 429 8.15 -2.74 -2.20
N GLY A 430 7.93 -3.47 -1.09
CA GLY A 430 6.67 -4.14 -0.79
C GLY A 430 5.59 -3.20 -0.27
N ASN A 431 5.94 -1.97 0.13
CA ASN A 431 5.07 -1.03 0.84
C ASN A 431 4.46 -1.66 2.11
N VAL A 432 5.29 -2.33 2.93
CA VAL A 432 4.85 -3.09 4.11
C VAL A 432 4.99 -2.29 5.41
N GLY A 433 6.03 -1.43 5.49
CA GLY A 433 6.34 -0.58 6.63
C GLY A 433 7.45 -1.11 7.52
N PRO A 434 7.18 -1.98 8.49
CA PRO A 434 8.21 -2.52 9.36
C PRO A 434 9.14 -3.50 8.62
N GLY A 435 10.44 -3.43 8.97
CA GLY A 435 11.42 -4.45 8.66
C GLY A 435 11.71 -5.34 9.87
N PHE A 436 12.97 -5.77 9.99
CA PHE A 436 13.48 -6.54 11.11
C PHE A 436 14.87 -6.01 11.52
N GLY A 437 15.36 -6.39 12.69
CA GLY A 437 16.58 -5.85 13.25
C GLY A 437 16.37 -4.39 13.70
N ALA A 438 17.22 -3.47 13.28
CA ALA A 438 17.17 -2.05 13.67
C ALA A 438 15.91 -1.30 13.23
N VAL A 439 15.12 -1.87 12.32
CA VAL A 439 13.88 -1.29 11.76
C VAL A 439 12.69 -2.21 11.97
N GLY A 440 12.63 -2.85 13.13
CA GLY A 440 11.62 -3.85 13.50
C GLY A 440 10.20 -3.30 13.65
N SER A 441 9.29 -4.16 14.10
CA SER A 441 7.84 -3.89 14.14
C SER A 441 7.43 -2.76 15.10
N LEU A 442 8.21 -2.50 16.14
CA LEU A 442 8.02 -1.40 17.12
C LEU A 442 9.14 -0.35 17.04
N ASP A 443 10.08 -0.52 16.11
CA ASP A 443 11.19 0.40 15.88
C ASP A 443 10.82 1.41 14.77
N ASN A 444 11.74 2.35 14.49
CA ASN A 444 11.54 3.40 13.51
C ASN A 444 12.77 3.60 12.62
N TYR A 445 12.65 4.47 11.63
CA TYR A 445 13.70 4.77 10.66
C TYR A 445 14.44 6.09 10.97
N ALA A 446 14.35 6.62 12.22
CA ALA A 446 14.95 7.90 12.60
C ALA A 446 16.47 7.92 12.42
N GLU A 447 17.14 6.84 12.84
CA GLU A 447 18.60 6.72 12.85
C GLU A 447 19.23 6.45 11.47
N LEU A 448 18.39 6.13 10.45
CA LEU A 448 18.92 5.91 9.12
C LEU A 448 19.59 7.16 8.53
N PRO A 449 20.74 7.01 7.87
CA PRO A 449 21.34 8.08 7.09
C PRO A 449 20.36 8.69 6.07
N SER A 450 20.44 10.00 5.85
CA SER A 450 19.54 10.72 4.93
C SER A 450 19.52 10.12 3.52
N ILE A 451 20.65 9.61 3.03
CA ILE A 451 20.74 8.96 1.73
C ILE A 451 19.90 7.68 1.64
N LEU A 452 19.87 6.88 2.72
CA LEU A 452 19.04 5.65 2.79
C LEU A 452 17.55 5.98 2.91
N LYS A 453 17.18 7.08 3.55
CA LYS A 453 15.80 7.58 3.58
C LYS A 453 15.34 8.02 2.18
N ILE A 454 16.18 8.69 1.42
CA ILE A 454 15.89 9.06 0.01
C ILE A 454 15.77 7.80 -0.85
N GLN A 455 16.71 6.86 -0.73
CA GLN A 455 16.64 5.57 -1.42
C GLN A 455 15.36 4.81 -1.07
N GLY A 456 15.02 4.69 0.22
CA GLY A 456 13.78 4.07 0.68
C GLY A 456 12.56 4.73 0.07
N SER A 457 12.52 6.07 0.01
CA SER A 457 11.43 6.81 -0.63
C SER A 457 11.28 6.48 -2.12
N ILE A 458 12.39 6.31 -2.84
CA ILE A 458 12.37 5.89 -4.25
C ILE A 458 11.82 4.47 -4.39
N LEU A 459 12.29 3.53 -3.55
CA LEU A 459 11.79 2.14 -3.56
C LEU A 459 10.30 2.07 -3.23
N MET A 460 9.80 2.85 -2.24
CA MET A 460 8.38 2.93 -1.92
C MET A 460 7.54 3.43 -3.09
N LEU A 461 8.00 4.48 -3.79
CA LEU A 461 7.34 5.00 -5.00
C LEU A 461 7.36 3.97 -6.14
N MET A 462 8.48 3.28 -6.34
CA MET A 462 8.58 2.22 -7.36
C MET A 462 7.64 1.05 -7.07
N GLY A 463 7.54 0.62 -5.81
CA GLY A 463 6.62 -0.42 -5.38
C GLY A 463 5.17 -0.04 -5.64
N ARG A 464 4.78 1.19 -5.29
CA ARG A 464 3.40 1.67 -5.39
C ARG A 464 2.94 1.95 -6.82
N LEU A 465 3.82 2.51 -7.65
CA LEU A 465 3.54 2.84 -9.05
C LEU A 465 3.77 1.67 -10.00
N GLU A 466 3.86 0.45 -9.47
CA GLU A 466 4.19 -0.73 -10.25
C GLU A 466 5.51 -0.50 -11.04
N ILE A 467 6.61 -0.94 -10.57
CA ILE A 467 8.00 -0.73 -10.99
C ILE A 467 8.18 -0.17 -12.43
N PHE A 468 7.52 -0.80 -13.42
CA PHE A 468 7.59 -0.37 -14.82
C PHE A 468 6.94 0.99 -15.07
N GLY A 469 5.88 1.33 -14.31
CA GLY A 469 5.28 2.66 -14.38
C GLY A 469 6.28 3.74 -13.98
N PHE A 470 7.01 3.56 -12.89
CA PHE A 470 8.02 4.51 -12.46
C PHE A 470 9.23 4.58 -13.41
N ILE A 471 9.72 3.43 -13.88
CA ILE A 471 10.84 3.38 -14.86
C ILE A 471 10.44 4.10 -16.16
N GLN A 472 9.24 3.86 -16.69
CA GLN A 472 8.76 4.54 -17.89
C GLN A 472 8.68 6.07 -17.72
N PHE A 473 8.39 6.56 -16.53
CA PHE A 473 8.41 7.99 -16.24
C PHE A 473 9.82 8.59 -16.39
N LEU A 474 10.85 7.90 -15.92
CA LEU A 474 12.22 8.36 -16.04
C LEU A 474 12.69 8.40 -17.51
N PHE A 475 12.21 7.48 -18.33
CA PHE A 475 12.57 7.38 -19.76
C PHE A 475 11.57 8.06 -20.71
N ILE A 476 10.75 8.98 -20.24
CA ILE A 476 9.67 9.59 -21.03
C ILE A 476 10.17 10.33 -22.28
N ARG A 477 11.43 10.80 -22.26
CA ARG A 477 12.08 11.41 -23.45
C ARG A 477 12.25 10.42 -24.60
N MET A 478 12.34 9.12 -24.33
CA MET A 478 12.49 8.06 -25.33
C MET A 478 11.17 7.65 -25.97
N TRP A 479 10.05 8.20 -25.50
CA TRP A 479 8.73 7.96 -26.09
C TRP A 479 8.55 8.86 -27.33
N ARG A 480 9.12 8.46 -28.45
CA ARG A 480 8.86 9.05 -29.77
C ARG A 480 7.64 8.41 -30.45
#